data_e35a3a4b405478b39f15176fe8dc4e9b
#
_entry.id   e35a3a4b405478b39f15176fe8dc4e9b
#
_cell.length_a   1.000
_cell.length_b   1.000
_cell.length_c   1.000
_cell.angle_alpha   90.00
_cell.angle_beta   90.00
_cell.angle_gamma   90.00
#
_symmetry.space_group_name_H-M   'P 1'
#
loop_
_entity.id
_entity.type
_entity.pdbx_description
1 polymer ?
#
loop_
_entity_poly.entity_id
_entity_poly.type
_entity_poly.pdbx_seq_one_letter_code
_entity_poly.pdbx_strand_id
1 'polypeptide(L)'
;NPTKLYAIYRHQNNQIYSRIGTITGNSLDVDANVTWASKGTNISPITSNSNDAVSLCNIGSGKYLAVVGGTTVYARVVNVNYAAATVSPESGYATLNGGNDVRRWDVESYGTDKAVISYYSHYDSKVYVVGVSISGNTVTLGTPVEFDASTNLGDVNIRRMGDSSKFLTTWYKDTSD
;
A
#
# COMPACT_ATOMS: atom_id res chain seq x y z
N ASN A 1 -27.39 -3.61 -5.21
CA ASN A 1 -26.19 -4.06 -5.93
C ASN A 1 -25.20 -4.63 -4.93
N PRO A 2 -24.60 -5.78 -5.20
CA PRO A 2 -23.58 -6.33 -4.31
C PRO A 2 -22.36 -5.39 -4.22
N THR A 3 -21.92 -5.12 -3.01
CA THR A 3 -20.72 -4.31 -2.79
C THR A 3 -19.48 -5.13 -3.09
N LYS A 4 -18.57 -4.60 -3.86
CA LYS A 4 -17.29 -5.24 -4.15
C LYS A 4 -16.23 -4.80 -3.15
N LEU A 5 -15.44 -5.76 -2.70
CA LEU A 5 -14.31 -5.55 -1.81
C LEU A 5 -13.02 -5.97 -2.54
N TYR A 6 -12.01 -5.13 -2.45
CA TYR A 6 -10.65 -5.48 -2.85
C TYR A 6 -9.79 -5.60 -1.61
N ALA A 7 -9.15 -6.74 -1.45
CA ALA A 7 -8.27 -7.01 -0.32
C ALA A 7 -6.89 -7.43 -0.79
N ILE A 8 -5.87 -6.99 -0.06
CA ILE A 8 -4.50 -7.44 -0.23
C ILE A 8 -4.02 -8.06 1.09
N TYR A 9 -3.20 -9.08 1.00
CA TYR A 9 -2.75 -9.82 2.16
C TYR A 9 -1.42 -10.53 1.89
N ARG A 10 -0.67 -10.78 2.94
CA ARG A 10 0.52 -11.63 2.89
C ARG A 10 0.10 -13.09 2.90
N HIS A 11 0.68 -13.89 2.02
CA HIS A 11 0.50 -15.34 1.97
C HIS A 11 1.63 -16.05 2.72
N GLN A 12 1.41 -17.33 3.06
CA GLN A 12 2.38 -18.16 3.81
C GLN A 12 3.74 -18.31 3.12
N ASN A 13 3.79 -18.16 1.80
CA ASN A 13 5.03 -18.20 1.02
C ASN A 13 5.77 -16.87 0.95
N ASN A 14 5.46 -15.93 1.83
CA ASN A 14 6.02 -14.57 1.87
C ASN A 14 5.78 -13.72 0.62
N GLN A 15 4.76 -14.04 -0.14
CA GLN A 15 4.31 -13.24 -1.28
C GLN A 15 3.05 -12.45 -0.92
N ILE A 16 2.88 -11.31 -1.55
CA ILE A 16 1.71 -10.47 -1.39
C ILE A 16 0.68 -10.83 -2.45
N TYR A 17 -0.49 -11.19 -2.01
CA TYR A 17 -1.62 -11.55 -2.85
C TYR A 17 -2.76 -10.55 -2.69
N SER A 18 -3.58 -10.50 -3.71
CA SER A 18 -4.81 -9.73 -3.70
C SER A 18 -6.00 -10.56 -4.13
N ARG A 19 -7.18 -10.21 -3.64
CA ARG A 19 -8.46 -10.83 -4.00
C ARG A 19 -9.56 -9.80 -4.14
N ILE A 20 -10.56 -10.16 -4.94
CA ILE A 20 -11.82 -9.45 -5.01
C ILE A 20 -12.88 -10.28 -4.33
N GLY A 21 -13.57 -9.68 -3.37
CA GLY A 21 -14.73 -10.23 -2.70
C GLY A 21 -16.02 -9.58 -3.17
N THR A 22 -17.12 -10.24 -2.94
CA THR A 22 -18.48 -9.70 -3.12
C THR A 22 -19.20 -9.82 -1.78
N ILE A 23 -19.64 -8.66 -1.26
CA ILE A 23 -20.44 -8.62 -0.03
C ILE A 23 -21.90 -8.74 -0.43
N THR A 24 -22.61 -9.71 0.14
CA THR A 24 -24.04 -9.91 -0.04
C THR A 24 -24.75 -9.70 1.30
N GLY A 25 -25.72 -8.81 1.33
CA GLY A 25 -26.43 -8.46 2.57
C GLY A 25 -25.86 -7.23 3.29
N ASN A 26 -26.44 -6.92 4.44
CA ASN A 26 -26.11 -5.75 5.27
C ASN A 26 -25.40 -6.10 6.59
N SER A 27 -25.02 -7.36 6.75
CA SER A 27 -24.34 -7.83 7.96
C SER A 27 -22.82 -7.58 7.86
N LEU A 28 -22.20 -7.21 8.96
CA LEU A 28 -20.75 -7.12 9.12
C LEU A 28 -20.09 -8.50 9.32
N ASP A 29 -20.84 -9.58 9.24
CA ASP A 29 -20.27 -10.93 9.26
C ASP A 29 -19.54 -11.19 7.95
N VAL A 30 -18.26 -10.93 7.94
CA VAL A 30 -17.38 -11.02 6.76
C VAL A 30 -17.25 -12.49 6.31
N ASP A 31 -17.27 -13.43 7.23
CA ASP A 31 -17.10 -14.85 6.92
C ASP A 31 -18.34 -15.44 6.21
N ALA A 32 -19.53 -15.01 6.62
CA ALA A 32 -20.79 -15.49 6.02
C ALA A 32 -21.20 -14.72 4.76
N ASN A 33 -20.76 -13.45 4.61
CA ASN A 33 -21.29 -12.52 3.61
C ASN A 33 -20.29 -12.11 2.52
N VAL A 34 -19.05 -12.58 2.58
CA VAL A 34 -18.04 -12.28 1.56
C VAL A 34 -17.70 -13.53 0.75
N THR A 35 -18.03 -13.50 -0.52
CA THR A 35 -17.60 -14.52 -1.48
C THR A 35 -16.30 -14.03 -2.16
N TRP A 36 -15.22 -14.73 -1.92
CA TRP A 36 -13.92 -14.43 -2.52
C TRP A 36 -13.76 -15.12 -3.87
N ALA A 37 -13.09 -14.43 -4.80
CA ALA A 37 -12.62 -15.10 -6.02
C ALA A 37 -11.70 -16.27 -5.63
N SER A 38 -11.82 -17.38 -6.36
CA SER A 38 -11.24 -18.69 -5.98
C SER A 38 -9.72 -18.70 -5.82
N LYS A 39 -9.01 -17.76 -6.40
CA LYS A 39 -7.55 -17.67 -6.32
C LYS A 39 -7.09 -16.21 -6.20
N GLY A 40 -6.20 -15.93 -5.25
CA GLY A 40 -5.53 -14.64 -5.14
C GLY A 40 -4.52 -14.44 -6.27
N THR A 41 -4.38 -13.21 -6.72
CA THR A 41 -3.32 -12.82 -7.67
C THR A 41 -2.10 -12.35 -6.89
N ASN A 42 -0.93 -12.89 -7.20
CA ASN A 42 0.33 -12.40 -6.65
C ASN A 42 0.64 -11.01 -7.21
N ILE A 43 0.76 -10.03 -6.33
CA ILE A 43 1.09 -8.65 -6.68
C ILE A 43 2.50 -8.25 -6.23
N SER A 44 3.24 -9.16 -5.63
CA SER A 44 4.62 -8.91 -5.23
C SER A 44 5.53 -8.85 -6.46
N PRO A 45 6.35 -7.83 -6.65
CA PRO A 45 7.30 -7.77 -7.77
C PRO A 45 8.44 -8.78 -7.62
N ILE A 46 8.71 -9.19 -6.39
CA ILE A 46 9.76 -10.16 -6.03
C ILE A 46 9.26 -11.06 -4.89
N THR A 47 9.92 -12.18 -4.68
CA THR A 47 9.79 -12.96 -3.45
C THR A 47 10.49 -12.20 -2.33
N SER A 48 9.75 -11.74 -1.35
CA SER A 48 10.31 -10.94 -0.27
C SER A 48 10.62 -11.80 0.96
N ASN A 49 11.55 -11.32 1.77
CA ASN A 49 11.93 -11.95 3.02
C ASN A 49 11.15 -11.37 4.20
N SER A 50 10.60 -12.18 4.97
CA SER A 50 10.14 -12.21 6.37
C SER A 50 9.45 -11.02 7.08
N ASN A 51 9.40 -9.80 6.59
CA ASN A 51 8.77 -8.66 7.31
C ASN A 51 7.81 -7.83 6.44
N ASP A 52 7.07 -8.48 5.56
CA ASP A 52 6.29 -7.79 4.55
C ASP A 52 5.06 -7.14 5.14
N ALA A 53 5.07 -5.84 5.19
CA ALA A 53 3.88 -5.04 5.31
C ALA A 53 3.33 -4.73 3.91
N VAL A 54 2.09 -4.34 3.87
CA VAL A 54 1.39 -3.96 2.65
C VAL A 54 0.45 -2.81 2.96
N SER A 55 0.47 -1.79 2.11
CA SER A 55 -0.49 -0.71 2.15
C SER A 55 -1.04 -0.44 0.76
N LEU A 56 -2.24 0.11 0.69
CA LEU A 56 -3.01 0.24 -0.54
C LEU A 56 -3.87 1.49 -0.52
N CYS A 57 -3.84 2.27 -1.60
CA CYS A 57 -4.83 3.33 -1.81
C CYS A 57 -5.44 3.28 -3.22
N ASN A 58 -6.68 3.75 -3.33
CA ASN A 58 -7.36 3.89 -4.60
C ASN A 58 -6.90 5.18 -5.30
N ILE A 59 -6.41 5.06 -6.52
CA ILE A 59 -5.93 6.19 -7.33
C ILE A 59 -6.85 6.52 -8.52
N GLY A 60 -8.07 5.99 -8.48
CA GLY A 60 -9.09 6.25 -9.50
C GLY A 60 -9.13 5.22 -10.63
N SER A 61 -10.22 5.22 -11.37
CA SER A 61 -10.39 4.42 -12.61
C SER A 61 -10.12 2.92 -12.47
N GLY A 62 -10.45 2.32 -11.32
CA GLY A 62 -10.17 0.90 -11.04
C GLY A 62 -8.69 0.59 -10.80
N LYS A 63 -7.86 1.61 -10.60
CA LYS A 63 -6.45 1.47 -10.28
C LYS A 63 -6.20 1.67 -8.79
N TYR A 64 -5.24 0.93 -8.29
CA TYR A 64 -4.73 1.06 -6.94
C TYR A 64 -3.21 1.19 -6.97
N LEU A 65 -2.68 2.02 -6.08
CA LEU A 65 -1.27 2.01 -5.77
C LEU A 65 -1.05 1.06 -4.60
N ALA A 66 -0.31 0.01 -4.84
CA ALA A 66 0.11 -0.94 -3.81
C ALA A 66 1.56 -0.66 -3.42
N VAL A 67 1.80 -0.49 -2.12
CA VAL A 67 3.15 -0.37 -1.53
C VAL A 67 3.41 -1.66 -0.78
N VAL A 68 4.37 -2.41 -1.26
CA VAL A 68 4.63 -3.80 -0.83
C VAL A 68 6.12 -4.06 -0.69
N GLY A 69 6.50 -4.89 0.25
CA GLY A 69 7.88 -5.34 0.38
C GLY A 69 8.27 -5.68 1.82
N GLY A 70 9.55 -5.93 2.00
CA GLY A 70 10.22 -6.17 3.27
C GLY A 70 11.32 -5.14 3.47
N THR A 71 12.59 -5.57 3.42
CA THR A 71 13.74 -4.65 3.49
C THR A 71 13.83 -3.73 2.27
N THR A 72 13.38 -4.20 1.12
CA THR A 72 13.19 -3.36 -0.07
C THR A 72 11.69 -3.20 -0.34
N VAL A 73 11.23 -1.97 -0.46
CA VAL A 73 9.83 -1.61 -0.61
C VAL A 73 9.57 -1.05 -1.99
N TYR A 74 8.52 -1.54 -2.61
CA TYR A 74 8.12 -1.24 -3.98
C TYR A 74 6.74 -0.61 -4.01
N ALA A 75 6.59 0.44 -4.80
CA ALA A 75 5.31 1.02 -5.16
C ALA A 75 4.96 0.64 -6.60
N ARG A 76 3.79 0.04 -6.84
CA ARG A 76 3.34 -0.37 -8.16
C ARG A 76 1.85 -0.17 -8.35
N VAL A 77 1.46 -0.01 -9.61
CA VAL A 77 0.05 0.05 -9.99
C VAL A 77 -0.53 -1.37 -10.07
N VAL A 78 -1.74 -1.51 -9.55
CA VAL A 78 -2.55 -2.71 -9.67
C VAL A 78 -3.91 -2.33 -10.25
N ASN A 79 -4.24 -2.88 -11.41
CA ASN A 79 -5.54 -2.70 -12.05
C ASN A 79 -6.54 -3.71 -11.49
N VAL A 80 -7.71 -3.25 -11.11
CA VAL A 80 -8.79 -4.07 -10.55
C VAL A 80 -10.02 -3.93 -11.44
N ASN A 81 -10.40 -5.03 -12.06
CA ASN A 81 -11.66 -5.13 -12.80
C ASN A 81 -12.69 -5.84 -11.93
N TYR A 82 -13.55 -5.07 -11.29
CA TYR A 82 -14.58 -5.60 -10.40
C TYR A 82 -15.66 -6.42 -11.13
N ALA A 83 -15.96 -6.10 -12.41
CA ALA A 83 -16.96 -6.84 -13.18
C ALA A 83 -16.46 -8.25 -13.53
N ALA A 84 -15.21 -8.34 -14.00
CA ALA A 84 -14.61 -9.63 -14.35
C ALA A 84 -13.98 -10.34 -13.13
N ALA A 85 -13.96 -9.72 -11.95
CA ALA A 85 -13.29 -10.20 -10.74
C ALA A 85 -11.80 -10.53 -10.99
N THR A 86 -11.11 -9.69 -11.76
CA THR A 86 -9.68 -9.87 -12.09
C THR A 86 -8.82 -8.77 -11.51
N VAL A 87 -7.60 -9.14 -11.15
CA VAL A 87 -6.54 -8.25 -10.67
C VAL A 87 -5.32 -8.43 -11.56
N SER A 88 -4.78 -7.33 -12.07
CA SER A 88 -3.61 -7.33 -12.94
C SER A 88 -2.56 -6.36 -12.38
N PRO A 89 -1.51 -6.86 -11.73
CA PRO A 89 -0.38 -6.02 -11.34
C PRO A 89 0.42 -5.62 -12.58
N GLU A 90 0.78 -4.35 -12.65
CA GLU A 90 1.62 -3.86 -13.73
C GLU A 90 3.08 -4.31 -13.57
N SER A 91 3.82 -4.38 -14.66
CA SER A 91 5.22 -4.83 -14.64
C SER A 91 6.16 -3.80 -14.03
N GLY A 92 5.83 -2.50 -14.16
CA GLY A 92 6.62 -1.41 -13.63
C GLY A 92 6.41 -1.22 -12.12
N TYR A 93 7.48 -0.84 -11.44
CA TYR A 93 7.45 -0.43 -10.03
C TYR A 93 8.50 0.63 -9.75
N ALA A 94 8.30 1.43 -8.71
CA ALA A 94 9.30 2.33 -8.16
C ALA A 94 9.79 1.80 -6.80
N THR A 95 11.06 1.98 -6.48
CA THR A 95 11.67 1.51 -5.24
C THR A 95 11.79 2.68 -4.26
N LEU A 96 11.23 2.53 -3.07
CA LEU A 96 11.39 3.53 -2.02
C LEU A 96 12.83 3.57 -1.53
N ASN A 97 13.28 4.78 -1.15
CA ASN A 97 14.59 5.02 -0.54
C ASN A 97 15.77 4.37 -1.31
N GLY A 98 15.66 4.28 -2.64
CA GLY A 98 16.69 3.67 -3.47
C GLY A 98 16.98 2.19 -3.18
N GLY A 99 16.06 1.48 -2.51
CA GLY A 99 16.23 0.09 -2.12
C GLY A 99 16.89 -0.12 -0.75
N ASN A 100 17.20 0.95 0.00
CA ASN A 100 17.67 0.86 1.37
C ASN A 100 16.58 0.36 2.32
N ASP A 101 16.96 -0.19 3.46
CA ASP A 101 16.06 -0.79 4.45
C ASP A 101 14.95 0.17 4.89
N VAL A 102 13.75 -0.04 4.36
CA VAL A 102 12.52 0.68 4.69
C VAL A 102 11.65 -0.24 5.52
N ARG A 103 11.20 0.25 6.63
CA ARG A 103 10.29 -0.46 7.51
C ARG A 103 9.11 0.44 7.80
N ARG A 104 7.93 -0.15 7.99
CA ARG A 104 6.71 0.60 8.30
C ARG A 104 6.42 1.68 7.26
N TRP A 105 5.33 1.55 6.59
CA TRP A 105 4.85 2.53 5.61
C TRP A 105 3.35 2.51 5.53
N ASP A 106 2.83 3.62 5.09
CA ASP A 106 1.43 3.73 4.73
C ASP A 106 1.28 4.63 3.50
N VAL A 107 0.19 4.48 2.78
CA VAL A 107 -0.08 5.21 1.54
C VAL A 107 -1.50 5.77 1.52
N GLU A 108 -1.63 7.01 1.07
CA GLU A 108 -2.93 7.69 0.95
C GLU A 108 -3.02 8.43 -0.39
N SER A 109 -4.18 8.36 -1.03
CA SER A 109 -4.43 9.07 -2.28
C SER A 109 -4.91 10.50 -2.03
N TYR A 110 -4.60 11.41 -2.95
CA TYR A 110 -5.14 12.78 -2.90
C TYR A 110 -5.70 13.27 -4.24
N GLY A 111 -5.93 12.36 -5.15
CA GLY A 111 -6.53 12.62 -6.45
C GLY A 111 -6.32 11.46 -7.39
N THR A 112 -6.84 11.60 -8.59
CA THR A 112 -6.60 10.62 -9.65
C THR A 112 -5.12 10.61 -9.99
N ASP A 113 -4.54 9.41 -10.03
CA ASP A 113 -3.13 9.16 -10.36
C ASP A 113 -2.13 9.90 -9.44
N LYS A 114 -2.53 10.19 -8.18
CA LYS A 114 -1.70 10.87 -7.19
C LYS A 114 -1.85 10.23 -5.81
N ALA A 115 -0.72 10.06 -5.13
CA ALA A 115 -0.68 9.55 -3.76
C ALA A 115 0.49 10.16 -2.97
N VAL A 116 0.48 9.92 -1.67
CA VAL A 116 1.58 10.23 -0.76
C VAL A 116 1.89 8.97 0.02
N ILE A 117 3.17 8.66 0.17
CA ILE A 117 3.66 7.57 1.00
C ILE A 117 4.40 8.18 2.18
N SER A 118 4.08 7.74 3.38
CA SER A 118 4.85 7.98 4.59
C SER A 118 5.58 6.70 4.96
N TYR A 119 6.87 6.78 5.31
CA TYR A 119 7.65 5.60 5.65
C TYR A 119 8.78 5.89 6.63
N TYR A 120 9.17 4.85 7.37
CA TYR A 120 10.36 4.85 8.20
C TYR A 120 11.51 4.18 7.46
N SER A 121 12.61 4.90 7.32
CA SER A 121 13.88 4.37 6.83
C SER A 121 14.73 3.91 8.02
N HIS A 122 14.90 2.60 8.12
CA HIS A 122 15.75 2.01 9.16
C HIS A 122 17.24 2.28 8.90
N TYR A 123 17.60 2.55 7.63
CA TYR A 123 18.96 2.82 7.21
C TYR A 123 19.55 4.07 7.90
N ASP A 124 18.78 5.13 8.02
CA ASP A 124 19.19 6.40 8.60
C ASP A 124 18.34 6.84 9.79
N SER A 125 17.43 5.98 10.25
CA SER A 125 16.57 6.19 11.41
C SER A 125 15.69 7.43 11.30
N LYS A 126 15.05 7.62 10.14
CA LYS A 126 14.24 8.80 9.84
C LYS A 126 12.88 8.46 9.27
N VAL A 127 11.92 9.34 9.52
CA VAL A 127 10.60 9.32 8.88
C VAL A 127 10.60 10.24 7.68
N TYR A 128 10.12 9.72 6.57
CA TYR A 128 9.98 10.45 5.32
C TYR A 128 8.55 10.47 4.82
N VAL A 129 8.26 11.52 4.07
CA VAL A 129 7.06 11.62 3.25
C VAL A 129 7.49 11.85 1.80
N VAL A 130 6.91 11.10 0.87
CA VAL A 130 7.20 11.23 -0.56
C VAL A 130 5.92 11.32 -1.36
N GLY A 131 5.84 12.32 -2.25
CA GLY A 131 4.76 12.41 -3.23
C GLY A 131 4.93 11.39 -4.34
N VAL A 132 3.80 10.87 -4.83
CA VAL A 132 3.74 9.88 -5.91
C VAL A 132 2.87 10.43 -7.03
N SER A 133 3.36 10.34 -8.25
CA SER A 133 2.58 10.58 -9.46
C SER A 133 2.58 9.32 -10.33
N ILE A 134 1.45 9.07 -10.98
CA ILE A 134 1.27 7.94 -11.88
C ILE A 134 0.94 8.47 -13.27
N SER A 135 1.62 7.97 -14.29
CA SER A 135 1.31 8.25 -15.69
C SER A 135 1.11 6.93 -16.43
N GLY A 136 -0.13 6.68 -16.86
CA GLY A 136 -0.52 5.35 -17.33
C GLY A 136 -0.38 4.32 -16.20
N ASN A 137 0.65 3.48 -16.27
CA ASN A 137 0.97 2.47 -15.26
C ASN A 137 2.38 2.67 -14.64
N THR A 138 3.02 3.79 -14.99
CA THR A 138 4.36 4.13 -14.48
C THR A 138 4.24 4.94 -13.21
N VAL A 139 4.87 4.44 -12.15
CA VAL A 139 4.97 5.11 -10.84
C VAL A 139 6.23 5.96 -10.81
N THR A 140 6.08 7.22 -10.46
CA THR A 140 7.21 8.15 -10.24
C THR A 140 7.15 8.68 -8.82
N LEU A 141 8.25 8.49 -8.08
CA LEU A 141 8.42 9.06 -6.75
C LEU A 141 9.07 10.43 -6.85
N GLY A 142 8.55 11.38 -6.09
CA GLY A 142 9.19 12.67 -5.88
C GLY A 142 10.44 12.58 -4.98
N THR A 143 10.97 13.73 -4.61
CA THR A 143 12.04 13.79 -3.61
C THR A 143 11.44 13.55 -2.22
N PRO A 144 11.94 12.58 -1.45
CA PRO A 144 11.52 12.37 -0.08
C PRO A 144 11.83 13.61 0.79
N VAL A 145 10.88 13.97 1.62
CA VAL A 145 11.04 15.04 2.61
C VAL A 145 11.14 14.40 3.97
N GLU A 146 12.22 14.69 4.69
CA GLU A 146 12.40 14.28 6.08
C GLU A 146 11.34 14.96 6.95
N PHE A 147 10.66 14.19 7.77
CA PHE A 147 9.62 14.65 8.65
C PHE A 147 10.04 14.58 10.14
N ASP A 148 10.76 13.55 10.50
CA ASP A 148 11.32 13.37 11.84
C ASP A 148 12.57 12.49 11.81
N ALA A 149 13.49 12.76 12.73
CA ALA A 149 14.66 11.93 13.01
C ALA A 149 14.42 11.17 14.32
N SER A 150 13.90 9.96 14.22
CA SER A 150 13.59 9.13 15.38
C SER A 150 14.17 7.73 15.23
N THR A 151 14.88 7.29 16.25
CA THR A 151 15.30 5.89 16.41
C THR A 151 14.14 5.05 16.95
N ASN A 152 14.02 3.80 16.54
CA ASN A 152 13.04 2.82 17.04
C ASN A 152 11.56 3.24 16.85
N LEU A 153 11.10 3.27 15.60
CA LEU A 153 9.69 3.49 15.31
C LEU A 153 8.89 2.19 15.24
N GLY A 154 7.80 2.16 15.98
CA GLY A 154 6.85 1.06 15.95
C GLY A 154 5.97 1.05 14.72
N ASP A 155 5.42 2.20 14.31
CA ASP A 155 4.49 2.27 13.19
C ASP A 155 4.46 3.68 12.55
N VAL A 156 4.07 3.74 11.28
CA VAL A 156 3.90 5.00 10.54
C VAL A 156 2.58 4.92 9.78
N ASN A 157 1.74 5.94 9.93
CA ASN A 157 0.46 6.03 9.24
C ASN A 157 0.30 7.40 8.58
N ILE A 158 -0.45 7.43 7.48
CA ILE A 158 -0.83 8.67 6.80
C ILE A 158 -2.32 8.66 6.50
N ARG A 159 -2.98 9.80 6.71
CA ARG A 159 -4.40 9.97 6.34
C ARG A 159 -4.62 11.35 5.75
N ARG A 160 -5.43 11.41 4.72
CA ARG A 160 -5.87 12.67 4.12
C ARG A 160 -6.88 13.37 5.02
N MET A 161 -6.74 14.68 5.17
CA MET A 161 -7.64 15.50 5.98
C MET A 161 -8.80 16.03 5.11
N GLY A 162 -9.90 15.29 5.07
CA GLY A 162 -11.07 15.63 4.23
C GLY A 162 -10.70 15.69 2.74
N ASP A 163 -11.27 16.64 2.02
CA ASP A 163 -11.02 16.86 0.58
C ASP A 163 -9.83 17.78 0.29
N SER A 164 -9.04 18.10 1.32
CA SER A 164 -7.89 18.98 1.21
C SER A 164 -6.66 18.27 0.61
N SER A 165 -5.66 19.06 0.23
CA SER A 165 -4.32 18.57 -0.07
C SER A 165 -3.44 18.40 1.19
N LYS A 166 -4.06 18.43 2.38
CA LYS A 166 -3.39 18.29 3.66
C LYS A 166 -3.45 16.84 4.13
N PHE A 167 -2.37 16.40 4.75
CA PHE A 167 -2.25 15.07 5.31
C PHE A 167 -1.88 15.15 6.79
N LEU A 168 -2.38 14.18 7.55
CA LEU A 168 -1.91 13.88 8.89
C LEU A 168 -1.03 12.66 8.81
N THR A 169 0.23 12.81 9.18
CA THR A 169 1.14 11.67 9.40
C THR A 169 1.29 11.47 10.88
N THR A 170 1.13 10.24 11.34
CA THR A 170 1.33 9.83 12.73
C THR A 170 2.36 8.72 12.78
N TRP A 171 3.15 8.70 13.83
CA TRP A 171 4.12 7.65 14.10
C TRP A 171 4.16 7.36 15.60
N TYR A 172 4.50 6.13 15.91
CA TYR A 172 4.69 5.69 17.27
C TYR A 172 6.17 5.44 17.53
N LYS A 173 6.69 6.05 18.57
CA LYS A 173 8.06 5.82 19.01
C LYS A 173 8.06 4.74 20.10
N ASP A 174 8.75 3.63 19.84
CA ASP A 174 8.99 2.62 20.87
C ASP A 174 10.09 3.13 21.80
N THR A 175 9.74 3.36 23.04
CA THR A 175 10.68 3.84 24.10
C THR A 175 11.10 2.71 25.03
N SER A 176 10.81 1.44 24.69
CA SER A 176 11.11 0.28 25.51
C SER A 176 12.49 -0.31 25.23
N ASP A 177 13.55 0.52 25.29
CA ASP A 177 14.93 0.10 25.46
C ASP A 177 15.53 0.75 26.70
#